data_153f7075b45d062703283bc250bfcecd
#
_entry.id   153f7075b45d062703283bc250bfcecd
#
_cell.length_a   1.000
_cell.length_b   1.000
_cell.length_c   1.000
_cell.angle_alpha   90.00
_cell.angle_beta   90.00
_cell.angle_gamma   90.00
#
_symmetry.space_group_name_H-M   'P 1'
#
loop_
_entity.id
_entity.type
_entity.pdbx_description
1 polymer ?
#
loop_
_entity_poly.entity_id
_entity_poly.type
_entity_poly.pdbx_seq_one_letter_code
_entity_poly.pdbx_strand_id
1 'polypeptide(L)'
;MTRIVVGPFNRVEGDLEMTLELEAGAVRAAYVNSPMYRGFEQILQGKWPADALVFVPRICGICSVAQSAAAAQALANAMGLTPPANGRIAANLLLATENLADHISHFYLFFMPDFARDAYQKRPWFAAAAPRFRAVSGSAASAMLPARAAFMRLMGLMAGKWPHTLGLQPGGSSQPLQASEKIRVYRELRQFRRYLETTLFGDTLEAIAALDSVAALEHWKSQRPAQASDFRLFLEIAGDLQLDRLGRGGEAFLSYGCYPLEAGRLFAAGVWTGQGLQAFDSADVREDVSHAWYAQAEAPQAPAAGSTVPLADKAGAYSWCKAPRWAGRVVETGALARQLVDGQPLVRALVAAHGANVMSRVVARLLEVARLLPQMERWAEQLAPGEAYCVVGEMPRDTEGVGLVEAARGALGHWLTVRRGRIHSYQIIAPTTWNFSPRDAQGQPGALEQALVGTLVEAGDESPLAVQHIVRSFDPCMVCTVH
;
A
#
# COMPACT_ATOMS: atom_id res chain seq x y z
N MET A 1 0.35 -13.75 32.89
CA MET A 1 0.49 -13.40 31.46
C MET A 1 -0.49 -14.25 30.68
N THR A 2 -1.41 -13.64 29.96
CA THR A 2 -2.40 -14.36 29.15
C THR A 2 -2.00 -14.26 27.70
N ARG A 3 -2.12 -15.35 26.94
CA ARG A 3 -1.85 -15.41 25.50
C ARG A 3 -3.15 -15.67 24.77
N ILE A 4 -3.47 -14.84 23.79
CA ILE A 4 -4.63 -15.02 22.92
C ILE A 4 -4.20 -15.07 21.46
N VAL A 5 -4.96 -15.81 20.64
CA VAL A 5 -4.79 -15.83 19.19
C VAL A 5 -5.98 -15.10 18.58
N VAL A 6 -5.70 -14.10 17.78
CA VAL A 6 -6.71 -13.30 17.07
C VAL A 6 -6.61 -13.62 15.58
N GLY A 7 -7.69 -14.10 15.01
CA GLY A 7 -7.78 -14.49 13.61
C GLY A 7 -8.63 -15.75 13.39
N PRO A 8 -8.83 -16.16 12.12
CA PRO A 8 -8.42 -15.44 10.91
C PRO A 8 -9.14 -14.10 10.75
N PHE A 9 -8.43 -13.10 10.27
CA PHE A 9 -9.01 -11.78 10.02
C PHE A 9 -9.88 -11.78 8.76
N ASN A 10 -11.07 -11.22 8.86
CA ASN A 10 -11.89 -10.90 7.69
C ASN A 10 -11.60 -9.47 7.19
N ARG A 11 -12.01 -9.17 5.96
CA ARG A 11 -11.83 -7.87 5.31
C ARG A 11 -10.35 -7.44 5.27
N VAL A 12 -9.49 -8.41 5.00
CA VAL A 12 -8.10 -8.28 4.60
C VAL A 12 -7.89 -9.19 3.39
N GLU A 13 -6.86 -8.95 2.60
CA GLU A 13 -6.54 -9.82 1.48
C GLU A 13 -5.63 -10.97 1.93
N GLY A 14 -6.12 -12.21 1.83
CA GLY A 14 -5.42 -13.42 2.27
C GLY A 14 -5.56 -13.68 3.78
N ASP A 15 -4.83 -14.68 4.26
CA ASP A 15 -4.93 -15.17 5.64
C ASP A 15 -3.96 -14.44 6.57
N LEU A 16 -4.48 -14.00 7.69
CA LEU A 16 -3.74 -13.32 8.75
C LEU A 16 -4.18 -13.84 10.10
N GLU A 17 -3.21 -14.22 10.91
CA GLU A 17 -3.38 -14.51 12.32
C GLU A 17 -2.34 -13.74 13.14
N MET A 18 -2.63 -13.52 14.39
CA MET A 18 -1.64 -12.97 15.32
C MET A 18 -1.82 -13.53 16.72
N THR A 19 -0.70 -13.69 17.40
CA THR A 19 -0.66 -14.01 18.81
C THR A 19 -0.37 -12.75 19.60
N LEU A 20 -1.18 -12.48 20.62
CA LEU A 20 -0.99 -11.37 21.53
C LEU A 20 -0.68 -11.89 22.94
N GLU A 21 0.35 -11.37 23.56
CA GLU A 21 0.67 -11.57 24.95
C GLU A 21 0.14 -10.38 25.75
N LEU A 22 -0.75 -10.66 26.70
CA LEU A 22 -1.42 -9.64 27.52
C LEU A 22 -0.82 -9.60 28.93
N GLU A 23 -0.59 -8.38 29.41
CA GLU A 23 -0.21 -8.08 30.79
C GLU A 23 -1.07 -6.92 31.30
N ALA A 24 -1.71 -7.10 32.45
CA ALA A 24 -2.61 -6.11 33.04
C ALA A 24 -3.70 -5.56 32.09
N GLY A 25 -4.23 -6.40 31.21
CA GLY A 25 -5.28 -5.99 30.25
C GLY A 25 -4.78 -5.21 29.03
N ALA A 26 -3.48 -5.12 28.82
CA ALA A 26 -2.89 -4.47 27.65
C ALA A 26 -1.98 -5.43 26.88
N VAL A 27 -1.85 -5.22 25.56
CA VAL A 27 -0.91 -5.96 24.71
C VAL A 27 0.52 -5.57 25.09
N ARG A 28 1.29 -6.52 25.61
CA ARG A 28 2.71 -6.38 25.90
C ARG A 28 3.57 -6.73 24.70
N ALA A 29 3.19 -7.79 23.97
CA ALA A 29 3.88 -8.23 22.77
C ALA A 29 2.88 -8.80 21.76
N ALA A 30 3.17 -8.59 20.49
CA ALA A 30 2.42 -9.15 19.37
C ALA A 30 3.36 -9.92 18.45
N TYR A 31 2.82 -10.96 17.80
CA TYR A 31 3.51 -11.81 16.84
C TYR A 31 2.58 -12.02 15.65
N VAL A 32 2.97 -11.49 14.50
CA VAL A 32 2.18 -11.51 13.27
C VAL A 32 2.50 -12.74 12.45
N ASN A 33 1.52 -13.61 12.26
CA ASN A 33 1.64 -14.81 11.45
C ASN A 33 1.07 -14.59 10.05
N SER A 34 1.91 -14.74 9.02
CA SER A 34 1.54 -14.87 7.61
C SER A 34 1.62 -16.37 7.26
N PRO A 35 0.48 -17.10 7.25
CA PRO A 35 0.51 -18.56 7.18
C PRO A 35 0.68 -19.13 5.76
N MET A 36 0.57 -18.29 4.72
CA MET A 36 0.62 -18.72 3.32
C MET A 36 2.05 -18.64 2.76
N TYR A 37 2.45 -19.64 1.98
CA TYR A 37 3.66 -19.63 1.16
C TYR A 37 3.33 -20.12 -0.26
N ARG A 38 3.78 -19.40 -1.29
CA ARG A 38 3.49 -19.72 -2.69
C ARG A 38 4.71 -19.85 -3.60
N GLY A 39 5.87 -19.36 -3.18
CA GLY A 39 7.17 -19.59 -3.81
C GLY A 39 7.40 -18.88 -5.15
N PHE A 40 6.84 -17.72 -5.40
CA PHE A 40 7.05 -16.97 -6.66
C PHE A 40 8.50 -16.67 -6.95
N GLU A 41 9.30 -16.35 -5.94
CA GLU A 41 10.73 -16.10 -6.09
C GLU A 41 11.46 -17.35 -6.64
N GLN A 42 11.08 -18.55 -6.18
CA GLN A 42 11.64 -19.82 -6.68
C GLN A 42 11.09 -20.20 -8.06
N ILE A 43 9.77 -19.97 -8.29
CA ILE A 43 9.12 -20.23 -9.58
C ILE A 43 9.79 -19.47 -10.71
N LEU A 44 10.30 -18.26 -10.44
CA LEU A 44 10.95 -17.42 -11.44
C LEU A 44 12.37 -17.86 -11.78
N GLN A 45 13.05 -18.62 -10.92
CA GLN A 45 14.41 -19.09 -11.19
C GLN A 45 14.46 -19.99 -12.44
N GLY A 46 15.45 -19.78 -13.29
CA GLY A 46 15.65 -20.51 -14.54
C GLY A 46 14.75 -20.09 -15.71
N LYS A 47 13.76 -19.22 -15.48
CA LYS A 47 12.86 -18.70 -16.53
C LYS A 47 13.53 -17.62 -17.38
N TRP A 48 12.90 -17.26 -18.49
CA TRP A 48 13.30 -16.09 -19.26
C TRP A 48 12.99 -14.81 -18.48
N PRO A 49 13.81 -13.76 -18.55
CA PRO A 49 13.52 -12.51 -17.82
C PRO A 49 12.15 -11.92 -18.12
N ALA A 50 11.69 -11.98 -19.37
CA ALA A 50 10.36 -11.51 -19.78
C ALA A 50 9.20 -12.27 -19.11
N ASP A 51 9.42 -13.52 -18.66
CA ASP A 51 8.40 -14.31 -17.96
C ASP A 51 7.99 -13.64 -16.64
N ALA A 52 8.84 -12.79 -16.04
CA ALA A 52 8.50 -12.03 -14.86
C ALA A 52 7.23 -11.19 -15.06
N LEU A 53 7.03 -10.60 -16.25
CA LEU A 53 5.83 -9.81 -16.58
C LEU A 53 4.54 -10.66 -16.56
N VAL A 54 4.67 -11.98 -16.73
CA VAL A 54 3.53 -12.91 -16.70
C VAL A 54 3.28 -13.45 -15.30
N PHE A 55 4.35 -13.77 -14.56
CA PHE A 55 4.22 -14.44 -13.24
C PHE A 55 3.94 -13.45 -12.11
N VAL A 56 4.69 -12.35 -11.99
CA VAL A 56 4.59 -11.49 -10.82
C VAL A 56 3.23 -10.79 -10.65
N PRO A 57 2.48 -10.39 -11.70
CA PRO A 57 1.14 -9.85 -11.50
C PRO A 57 0.17 -10.84 -10.83
N ARG A 58 0.46 -12.15 -10.87
CA ARG A 58 -0.35 -13.21 -10.25
C ARG A 58 -0.08 -13.39 -8.76
N ILE A 59 0.89 -12.69 -8.22
CA ILE A 59 1.09 -12.59 -6.78
C ILE A 59 -0.18 -12.05 -6.13
N CYS A 60 -0.79 -11.00 -6.71
CA CYS A 60 -2.01 -10.42 -6.18
C CYS A 60 -2.87 -9.81 -7.29
N GLY A 61 -4.17 -10.12 -7.28
CA GLY A 61 -5.11 -9.54 -8.23
C GLY A 61 -5.42 -8.06 -7.96
N ILE A 62 -5.35 -7.62 -6.70
CA ILE A 62 -5.71 -6.26 -6.29
C ILE A 62 -4.60 -5.26 -6.67
N CYS A 63 -3.32 -5.61 -6.46
CA CYS A 63 -2.16 -4.77 -6.76
C CYS A 63 -1.33 -5.29 -7.94
N SER A 64 -1.99 -5.89 -8.94
CA SER A 64 -1.35 -6.53 -10.08
C SER A 64 -0.60 -5.54 -10.98
N VAL A 65 -1.08 -4.30 -11.09
CA VAL A 65 -0.40 -3.25 -11.87
C VAL A 65 0.86 -2.80 -11.17
N ALA A 66 0.84 -2.64 -9.85
CA ALA A 66 2.04 -2.32 -9.08
C ALA A 66 3.12 -3.40 -9.24
N GLN A 67 2.74 -4.69 -9.18
CA GLN A 67 3.64 -5.82 -9.43
C GLN A 67 4.20 -5.79 -10.86
N SER A 68 3.35 -5.53 -11.86
CA SER A 68 3.77 -5.38 -13.26
C SER A 68 4.72 -4.20 -13.45
N ALA A 69 4.45 -3.06 -12.80
CA ALA A 69 5.28 -1.87 -12.89
C ALA A 69 6.67 -2.09 -12.27
N ALA A 70 6.74 -2.76 -11.12
CA ALA A 70 8.01 -3.10 -10.48
C ALA A 70 8.85 -4.06 -11.37
N ALA A 71 8.21 -5.10 -11.93
CA ALA A 71 8.89 -6.01 -12.84
C ALA A 71 9.34 -5.31 -14.13
N ALA A 72 8.49 -4.50 -14.75
CA ALA A 72 8.83 -3.75 -15.95
C ALA A 72 9.99 -2.78 -15.69
N GLN A 73 10.01 -2.12 -14.54
CA GLN A 73 11.11 -1.23 -14.15
C GLN A 73 12.42 -2.00 -13.89
N ALA A 74 12.37 -3.16 -13.23
CA ALA A 74 13.55 -4.00 -12.99
C ALA A 74 14.14 -4.46 -14.31
N LEU A 75 13.30 -4.91 -15.27
CA LEU A 75 13.73 -5.29 -16.61
C LEU A 75 14.26 -4.10 -17.41
N ALA A 76 13.59 -2.94 -17.36
CA ALA A 76 14.05 -1.72 -18.03
C ALA A 76 15.43 -1.29 -17.51
N ASN A 77 15.64 -1.35 -16.20
CA ASN A 77 16.92 -1.05 -15.56
C ASN A 77 18.00 -2.01 -16.04
N ALA A 78 17.72 -3.33 -16.06
CA ALA A 78 18.63 -4.36 -16.57
C ALA A 78 18.98 -4.20 -18.06
N MET A 79 18.05 -3.65 -18.86
CA MET A 79 18.22 -3.42 -20.31
C MET A 79 18.75 -2.01 -20.64
N GLY A 80 18.88 -1.11 -19.66
CA GLY A 80 19.26 0.28 -19.90
C GLY A 80 18.20 1.10 -20.66
N LEU A 81 16.91 0.76 -20.53
CA LEU A 81 15.83 1.41 -21.27
C LEU A 81 15.21 2.55 -20.47
N THR A 82 14.86 3.62 -21.17
CA THR A 82 14.08 4.74 -20.62
C THR A 82 12.79 4.89 -21.43
N PRO A 83 11.61 4.74 -20.79
CA PRO A 83 10.34 4.93 -21.47
C PRO A 83 10.16 6.34 -22.05
N PRO A 84 9.54 6.48 -23.24
CA PRO A 84 9.19 7.78 -23.81
C PRO A 84 8.10 8.46 -22.95
N ALA A 85 7.85 9.76 -23.21
CA ALA A 85 6.92 10.56 -22.41
C ALA A 85 5.54 9.92 -22.26
N ASN A 86 4.93 9.47 -23.38
CA ASN A 86 3.63 8.79 -23.34
C ASN A 86 3.68 7.46 -22.57
N GLY A 87 4.75 6.68 -22.72
CA GLY A 87 4.92 5.42 -21.99
C GLY A 87 5.00 5.65 -20.48
N ARG A 88 5.74 6.66 -20.05
CA ARG A 88 5.84 7.09 -18.64
C ARG A 88 4.48 7.57 -18.11
N ILE A 89 3.78 8.44 -18.85
CA ILE A 89 2.45 8.95 -18.46
C ILE A 89 1.43 7.81 -18.40
N ALA A 90 1.42 6.90 -19.36
CA ALA A 90 0.53 5.73 -19.36
C ALA A 90 0.77 4.84 -18.15
N ALA A 91 2.04 4.54 -17.82
CA ALA A 91 2.40 3.78 -16.63
C ALA A 91 1.95 4.48 -15.33
N ASN A 92 2.14 5.80 -15.23
CA ASN A 92 1.66 6.60 -14.10
C ASN A 92 0.13 6.54 -13.97
N LEU A 93 -0.61 6.72 -15.05
CA LEU A 93 -2.08 6.65 -15.06
C LEU A 93 -2.59 5.27 -14.64
N LEU A 94 -1.97 4.20 -15.13
CA LEU A 94 -2.34 2.82 -14.75
C LEU A 94 -2.10 2.57 -13.27
N LEU A 95 -0.90 2.88 -12.78
CA LEU A 95 -0.55 2.69 -11.37
C LEU A 95 -1.43 3.55 -10.46
N ALA A 96 -1.67 4.81 -10.81
CA ALA A 96 -2.55 5.71 -10.06
C ALA A 96 -3.99 5.21 -10.04
N THR A 97 -4.49 4.65 -11.15
CA THR A 97 -5.84 4.08 -11.21
C THR A 97 -5.98 2.91 -10.23
N GLU A 98 -5.01 2.00 -10.18
CA GLU A 98 -5.03 0.89 -9.21
C GLU A 98 -4.92 1.41 -7.77
N ASN A 99 -3.98 2.32 -7.49
CA ASN A 99 -3.78 2.85 -6.15
C ASN A 99 -5.02 3.58 -5.61
N LEU A 100 -5.67 4.43 -6.41
CA LEU A 100 -6.88 5.14 -5.98
C LEU A 100 -8.07 4.20 -5.82
N ALA A 101 -8.25 3.24 -6.74
CA ALA A 101 -9.31 2.23 -6.62
C ALA A 101 -9.15 1.38 -5.37
N ASP A 102 -7.90 1.12 -4.96
CA ASP A 102 -7.59 0.36 -3.75
C ASP A 102 -7.84 1.18 -2.48
N HIS A 103 -7.38 2.45 -2.43
CA HIS A 103 -7.69 3.34 -1.30
C HIS A 103 -9.17 3.49 -1.03
N ILE A 104 -9.98 3.62 -2.09
CA ILE A 104 -11.44 3.71 -1.95
C ILE A 104 -12.05 2.38 -1.51
N SER A 105 -11.55 1.26 -2.03
CA SER A 105 -11.99 -0.08 -1.58
C SER A 105 -11.62 -0.32 -0.11
N HIS A 106 -10.41 0.04 0.30
CA HIS A 106 -9.99 -0.03 1.69
C HIS A 106 -10.93 0.77 2.60
N PHE A 107 -11.15 2.04 2.29
CA PHE A 107 -12.00 2.90 3.11
C PHE A 107 -13.42 2.32 3.25
N TYR A 108 -14.08 2.01 2.14
CA TYR A 108 -15.50 1.65 2.15
C TYR A 108 -15.80 0.18 2.43
N LEU A 109 -14.93 -0.75 2.05
CA LEU A 109 -15.22 -2.18 2.16
C LEU A 109 -14.45 -2.85 3.30
N PHE A 110 -13.26 -2.37 3.64
CA PHE A 110 -12.41 -3.03 4.64
C PHE A 110 -12.42 -2.32 5.97
N PHE A 111 -12.36 -1.00 6.01
CA PHE A 111 -12.17 -0.23 7.22
C PHE A 111 -13.49 0.29 7.84
N MET A 112 -14.29 1.08 7.11
CA MET A 112 -15.50 1.71 7.65
C MET A 112 -16.58 0.75 8.14
N PRO A 113 -16.74 -0.50 7.61
CA PRO A 113 -17.70 -1.44 8.16
C PRO A 113 -17.49 -1.82 9.62
N ASP A 114 -16.30 -1.62 10.19
CA ASP A 114 -16.07 -1.84 11.62
C ASP A 114 -16.95 -0.95 12.50
N PHE A 115 -17.18 0.29 12.07
CA PHE A 115 -17.96 1.28 12.82
C PHE A 115 -19.49 1.12 12.67
N ALA A 116 -19.92 0.18 11.84
CA ALA A 116 -21.33 -0.21 11.71
C ALA A 116 -21.72 -1.44 12.55
N ARG A 117 -20.81 -1.92 13.42
CA ARG A 117 -21.05 -3.06 14.32
C ARG A 117 -21.89 -2.66 15.53
N ASP A 118 -22.72 -3.56 16.01
CA ASP A 118 -23.63 -3.33 17.12
C ASP A 118 -22.92 -2.95 18.45
N ALA A 119 -21.64 -3.28 18.58
CA ALA A 119 -20.79 -2.80 19.68
C ALA A 119 -20.78 -1.28 19.83
N TYR A 120 -21.05 -0.54 18.76
CA TYR A 120 -21.11 0.92 18.73
C TYR A 120 -22.52 1.50 18.76
N GLN A 121 -23.56 0.68 18.94
CA GLN A 121 -24.98 1.13 18.86
C GLN A 121 -25.34 2.29 19.81
N LYS A 122 -24.60 2.47 20.90
CA LYS A 122 -24.81 3.55 21.89
C LYS A 122 -24.08 4.85 21.53
N ARG A 123 -23.25 4.86 20.49
CA ARG A 123 -22.50 6.05 20.09
C ARG A 123 -23.39 7.03 19.32
N PRO A 124 -23.23 8.35 19.53
CA PRO A 124 -24.11 9.37 18.92
C PRO A 124 -24.11 9.34 17.38
N TRP A 125 -23.00 8.98 16.77
CA TRP A 125 -22.84 8.89 15.32
C TRP A 125 -23.36 7.57 14.71
N PHE A 126 -23.71 6.56 15.53
CA PHE A 126 -24.05 5.21 15.04
C PHE A 126 -25.28 5.21 14.13
N ALA A 127 -26.29 6.03 14.43
CA ALA A 127 -27.50 6.14 13.61
C ALA A 127 -27.21 6.60 12.16
N ALA A 128 -26.12 7.37 11.97
CA ALA A 128 -25.65 7.77 10.63
C ALA A 128 -24.70 6.73 10.01
N ALA A 129 -23.80 6.17 10.81
CA ALA A 129 -22.76 5.27 10.34
C ALA A 129 -23.29 3.88 9.95
N ALA A 130 -24.18 3.28 10.75
CA ALA A 130 -24.65 1.91 10.53
C ALA A 130 -25.39 1.71 9.19
N PRO A 131 -26.39 2.52 8.80
CA PRO A 131 -27.05 2.36 7.50
C PRO A 131 -26.14 2.72 6.34
N ARG A 132 -25.11 3.54 6.58
CA ARG A 132 -24.14 3.93 5.55
C ARG A 132 -23.09 2.87 5.31
N PHE A 133 -22.44 2.32 6.35
CA PHE A 133 -21.23 1.52 6.25
C PHE A 133 -21.40 0.04 6.60
N ARG A 134 -22.60 -0.43 6.95
CA ARG A 134 -22.81 -1.85 7.25
C ARG A 134 -22.34 -2.71 6.08
N ALA A 135 -21.55 -3.74 6.38
CA ALA A 135 -21.03 -4.65 5.36
C ALA A 135 -22.18 -5.25 4.54
N VAL A 136 -22.01 -5.33 3.22
CA VAL A 136 -22.95 -5.85 2.22
C VAL A 136 -24.21 -4.98 2.05
N SER A 137 -24.92 -4.59 3.10
CA SER A 137 -26.21 -3.91 3.05
C SER A 137 -26.13 -2.38 3.17
N GLY A 138 -24.96 -1.84 3.49
CA GLY A 138 -24.77 -0.39 3.65
C GLY A 138 -24.82 0.37 2.32
N SER A 139 -25.41 1.57 2.36
CA SER A 139 -25.59 2.42 1.16
C SER A 139 -24.24 2.90 0.58
N ALA A 140 -23.15 2.89 1.36
CA ALA A 140 -21.83 3.29 0.89
C ALA A 140 -21.29 2.35 -0.18
N ALA A 141 -21.37 1.02 0.03
CA ALA A 141 -20.91 0.04 -0.95
C ALA A 141 -21.70 0.13 -2.27
N SER A 142 -23.03 0.26 -2.20
CA SER A 142 -23.88 0.38 -3.40
C SER A 142 -23.65 1.68 -4.19
N ALA A 143 -23.21 2.76 -3.54
CA ALA A 143 -22.82 4.01 -4.21
C ALA A 143 -21.39 3.94 -4.79
N MET A 144 -20.43 3.35 -4.04
CA MET A 144 -19.03 3.32 -4.41
C MET A 144 -18.72 2.31 -5.51
N LEU A 145 -19.29 1.10 -5.47
CA LEU A 145 -18.95 0.04 -6.43
C LEU A 145 -19.19 0.43 -7.90
N PRO A 146 -20.32 1.07 -8.30
CA PRO A 146 -20.50 1.55 -9.66
C PRO A 146 -19.51 2.66 -10.05
N ALA A 147 -19.20 3.60 -9.14
CA ALA A 147 -18.23 4.67 -9.39
C ALA A 147 -16.82 4.09 -9.60
N ARG A 148 -16.40 3.16 -8.75
CA ARG A 148 -15.13 2.43 -8.89
C ARG A 148 -15.09 1.62 -10.18
N ALA A 149 -16.15 0.90 -10.52
CA ALA A 149 -16.22 0.11 -11.75
C ALA A 149 -16.10 1.00 -13.01
N ALA A 150 -16.74 2.17 -13.02
CA ALA A 150 -16.58 3.14 -14.09
C ALA A 150 -15.14 3.65 -14.19
N PHE A 151 -14.53 4.03 -13.06
CA PHE A 151 -13.13 4.46 -12.99
C PHE A 151 -12.17 3.36 -13.49
N MET A 152 -12.40 2.10 -13.12
CA MET A 152 -11.60 0.97 -13.58
C MET A 152 -11.68 0.67 -15.09
N ARG A 153 -12.60 1.30 -15.84
CA ARG A 153 -12.59 1.23 -17.31
C ARG A 153 -11.31 1.78 -17.91
N LEU A 154 -10.60 2.66 -17.20
CA LEU A 154 -9.26 3.11 -17.57
C LEU A 154 -8.30 1.95 -17.82
N MET A 155 -8.40 0.89 -17.03
CA MET A 155 -7.59 -0.33 -17.21
C MET A 155 -7.89 -1.03 -18.53
N GLY A 156 -9.15 -1.10 -18.93
CA GLY A 156 -9.55 -1.66 -20.23
C GLY A 156 -9.01 -0.84 -21.40
N LEU A 157 -9.06 0.51 -21.30
CA LEU A 157 -8.60 1.42 -22.36
C LEU A 157 -7.08 1.42 -22.50
N MET A 158 -6.34 1.42 -21.40
CA MET A 158 -4.90 1.68 -21.38
C MET A 158 -4.04 0.43 -21.16
N ALA A 159 -4.63 -0.66 -20.69
CA ALA A 159 -3.93 -1.90 -20.33
C ALA A 159 -4.59 -3.17 -20.89
N GLY A 160 -5.68 -3.02 -21.64
CA GLY A 160 -6.45 -4.11 -22.22
C GLY A 160 -7.30 -4.89 -21.22
N LYS A 161 -6.80 -5.10 -20.00
CA LYS A 161 -7.50 -5.80 -18.92
C LYS A 161 -6.97 -5.42 -17.54
N TRP A 162 -7.74 -5.74 -16.52
CA TRP A 162 -7.32 -5.80 -15.11
C TRP A 162 -8.08 -6.97 -14.45
N PRO A 163 -7.44 -7.75 -13.57
CA PRO A 163 -6.01 -7.76 -13.23
C PRO A 163 -5.13 -8.44 -14.28
N HIS A 164 -3.83 -8.56 -14.01
CA HIS A 164 -2.83 -9.33 -14.76
C HIS A 164 -2.61 -8.81 -16.20
N THR A 165 -2.51 -7.50 -16.37
CA THR A 165 -2.20 -6.89 -17.66
C THR A 165 -0.77 -7.21 -18.13
N LEU A 166 -0.59 -7.24 -19.45
CA LEU A 166 0.71 -7.18 -20.12
C LEU A 166 0.93 -5.84 -20.83
N GLY A 167 0.07 -4.84 -20.53
CA GLY A 167 0.19 -3.51 -21.12
C GLY A 167 1.43 -2.74 -20.66
N LEU A 168 1.92 -3.01 -19.44
CA LEU A 168 3.19 -2.45 -18.96
C LEU A 168 4.37 -3.29 -19.45
N GLN A 169 5.33 -2.62 -20.10
CA GLN A 169 6.52 -3.21 -20.70
C GLN A 169 7.79 -2.50 -20.20
N PRO A 170 8.96 -3.12 -20.26
CA PRO A 170 10.20 -2.50 -19.79
C PRO A 170 10.47 -1.12 -20.41
N GLY A 171 10.13 -0.94 -21.67
CA GLY A 171 10.30 0.34 -22.38
C GLY A 171 9.08 1.26 -22.36
N GLY A 172 8.01 0.97 -21.57
CA GLY A 172 6.83 1.81 -21.50
C GLY A 172 5.51 1.05 -21.52
N SER A 173 4.60 1.40 -22.43
CA SER A 173 3.29 0.77 -22.57
C SER A 173 3.07 0.23 -23.97
N SER A 174 2.51 -0.98 -24.08
CA SER A 174 2.16 -1.61 -25.37
C SER A 174 0.81 -1.15 -25.92
N GLN A 175 0.07 -0.27 -25.23
CA GLN A 175 -1.26 0.19 -25.59
C GLN A 175 -1.25 1.71 -25.89
N PRO A 176 -0.92 2.12 -27.13
CA PRO A 176 -1.03 3.51 -27.53
C PRO A 176 -2.51 3.94 -27.64
N LEU A 177 -2.84 5.10 -27.07
CA LEU A 177 -4.20 5.63 -27.13
C LEU A 177 -4.45 6.43 -28.41
N GLN A 178 -5.63 6.23 -28.99
CA GLN A 178 -6.17 7.09 -30.04
C GLN A 178 -6.76 8.38 -29.42
N ALA A 179 -6.92 9.43 -30.24
CA ALA A 179 -7.49 10.70 -29.77
C ALA A 179 -8.89 10.55 -29.12
N SER A 180 -9.73 9.69 -29.69
CA SER A 180 -11.06 9.39 -29.14
C SER A 180 -11.00 8.66 -27.79
N GLU A 181 -10.00 7.80 -27.59
CA GLU A 181 -9.78 7.08 -26.34
C GLU A 181 -9.24 8.00 -25.25
N LYS A 182 -8.35 8.94 -25.59
CA LYS A 182 -7.90 10.00 -24.69
C LYS A 182 -9.08 10.79 -24.11
N ILE A 183 -10.07 11.17 -24.94
CA ILE A 183 -11.29 11.84 -24.49
C ILE A 183 -12.09 10.95 -23.52
N ARG A 184 -12.17 9.64 -23.79
CA ARG A 184 -12.84 8.70 -22.89
C ARG A 184 -12.13 8.58 -21.55
N VAL A 185 -10.77 8.50 -21.54
CA VAL A 185 -9.97 8.52 -20.32
C VAL A 185 -10.30 9.75 -19.47
N TYR A 186 -10.26 10.92 -20.06
CA TYR A 186 -10.58 12.17 -19.36
C TYR A 186 -12.01 12.19 -18.80
N ARG A 187 -12.99 11.68 -19.56
CA ARG A 187 -14.37 11.59 -19.11
C ARG A 187 -14.54 10.69 -17.88
N GLU A 188 -13.88 9.51 -17.85
CA GLU A 188 -13.95 8.60 -16.69
C GLU A 188 -13.29 9.23 -15.45
N LEU A 189 -12.17 9.95 -15.61
CA LEU A 189 -11.53 10.71 -14.53
C LEU A 189 -12.48 11.77 -13.97
N ARG A 190 -13.12 12.58 -14.83
CA ARG A 190 -14.07 13.62 -14.42
C ARG A 190 -15.33 13.05 -13.75
N GLN A 191 -15.79 11.88 -14.18
CA GLN A 191 -16.91 11.19 -13.52
C GLN A 191 -16.53 10.73 -12.11
N PHE A 192 -15.33 10.17 -11.96
CA PHE A 192 -14.85 9.72 -10.65
C PHE A 192 -14.58 10.90 -9.70
N ARG A 193 -14.03 12.02 -10.21
CA ARG A 193 -13.90 13.28 -9.46
C ARG A 193 -15.25 13.70 -8.86
N ARG A 194 -16.31 13.76 -9.68
CA ARG A 194 -17.65 14.14 -9.18
C ARG A 194 -18.11 13.25 -8.03
N TYR A 195 -17.91 11.95 -8.14
CA TYR A 195 -18.25 11.02 -7.05
C TYR A 195 -17.47 11.36 -5.76
N LEU A 196 -16.16 11.56 -5.86
CA LEU A 196 -15.32 11.88 -4.72
C LEU A 196 -15.73 13.21 -4.07
N GLU A 197 -15.92 14.24 -4.87
CA GLU A 197 -16.30 15.58 -4.39
C GLU A 197 -17.69 15.61 -3.77
N THR A 198 -18.65 14.88 -4.33
CA THR A 198 -20.03 14.91 -3.83
C THR A 198 -20.27 13.96 -2.64
N THR A 199 -19.61 12.80 -2.64
CA THR A 199 -19.91 11.72 -1.68
C THR A 199 -18.84 11.56 -0.61
N LEU A 200 -17.58 11.40 -1.03
CA LEU A 200 -16.51 11.15 -0.08
C LEU A 200 -16.13 12.39 0.73
N PHE A 201 -15.89 13.52 0.03
CA PHE A 201 -15.37 14.73 0.68
C PHE A 201 -16.45 15.78 0.99
N GLY A 202 -17.47 15.88 0.16
CA GLY A 202 -18.47 16.97 0.24
C GLY A 202 -17.83 18.33 -0.05
N ASP A 203 -16.73 18.36 -0.79
CA ASP A 203 -15.97 19.55 -1.17
C ASP A 203 -15.09 19.24 -2.39
N THR A 204 -14.44 20.26 -2.98
CA THR A 204 -13.52 20.08 -4.10
C THR A 204 -12.25 19.35 -3.67
N LEU A 205 -11.64 18.60 -4.59
CA LEU A 205 -10.39 17.90 -4.30
C LEU A 205 -9.27 18.87 -3.97
N GLU A 206 -9.26 20.04 -4.58
CA GLU A 206 -8.28 21.10 -4.34
C GLU A 206 -8.39 21.67 -2.92
N ALA A 207 -9.62 21.87 -2.41
CA ALA A 207 -9.84 22.31 -1.02
C ALA A 207 -9.33 21.27 -0.01
N ILE A 208 -9.55 19.98 -0.27
CA ILE A 208 -9.04 18.90 0.59
C ILE A 208 -7.51 18.82 0.52
N ALA A 209 -6.93 18.89 -0.68
CA ALA A 209 -5.48 18.84 -0.89
C ALA A 209 -4.74 20.03 -0.27
N ALA A 210 -5.43 21.16 -0.12
CA ALA A 210 -4.90 22.40 0.47
C ALA A 210 -4.90 22.41 2.01
N LEU A 211 -5.50 21.40 2.68
CA LEU A 211 -5.47 21.29 4.14
C LEU A 211 -4.02 21.09 4.61
N ASP A 212 -3.51 22.01 5.40
CA ASP A 212 -2.09 22.11 5.78
C ASP A 212 -1.83 21.90 7.28
N SER A 213 -2.85 21.91 8.12
CA SER A 213 -2.72 21.84 9.56
C SER A 213 -3.90 21.11 10.21
N VAL A 214 -3.71 20.65 11.45
CA VAL A 214 -4.79 20.07 12.26
C VAL A 214 -5.91 21.09 12.47
N ALA A 215 -5.56 22.34 12.71
CA ALA A 215 -6.56 23.41 12.88
C ALA A 215 -7.38 23.66 11.60
N ALA A 216 -6.73 23.61 10.42
CA ALA A 216 -7.42 23.71 9.14
C ALA A 216 -8.37 22.53 8.89
N LEU A 217 -7.96 21.30 9.25
CA LEU A 217 -8.79 20.09 9.16
C LEU A 217 -10.02 20.19 10.08
N GLU A 218 -9.85 20.60 11.34
CA GLU A 218 -10.94 20.76 12.29
C GLU A 218 -11.88 21.89 11.87
N HIS A 219 -11.35 23.01 11.40
CA HIS A 219 -12.14 24.11 10.85
C HIS A 219 -12.99 23.64 9.66
N TRP A 220 -12.37 22.95 8.67
CA TRP A 220 -13.08 22.40 7.52
C TRP A 220 -14.16 21.39 7.96
N LYS A 221 -13.86 20.51 8.90
CA LYS A 221 -14.82 19.54 9.47
C LYS A 221 -16.04 20.26 10.06
N SER A 222 -15.84 21.35 10.81
CA SER A 222 -16.90 22.08 11.53
C SER A 222 -17.83 22.90 10.63
N GLN A 223 -17.44 23.18 9.38
CA GLN A 223 -18.25 23.98 8.45
C GLN A 223 -19.55 23.31 8.00
N ARG A 224 -19.65 21.99 8.13
CA ARG A 224 -20.85 21.20 7.76
C ARG A 224 -21.06 20.05 8.75
N PRO A 225 -22.32 19.57 8.88
CA PRO A 225 -22.59 18.39 9.72
C PRO A 225 -21.77 17.17 9.29
N ALA A 226 -21.48 16.26 10.22
CA ALA A 226 -20.70 15.06 9.95
C ALA A 226 -21.29 14.21 8.81
N GLN A 227 -22.62 14.14 8.69
CA GLN A 227 -23.33 13.40 7.64
C GLN A 227 -23.24 14.03 6.26
N ALA A 228 -22.66 15.23 6.12
CA ALA A 228 -22.54 15.91 4.82
C ALA A 228 -21.53 15.22 3.88
N SER A 229 -20.63 14.36 4.41
CA SER A 229 -19.72 13.54 3.62
C SER A 229 -19.16 12.38 4.44
N ASP A 230 -18.72 11.33 3.73
CA ASP A 230 -18.18 10.15 4.40
C ASP A 230 -16.86 10.45 5.13
N PHE A 231 -16.04 11.37 4.62
CA PHE A 231 -14.81 11.79 5.30
C PHE A 231 -15.10 12.58 6.60
N ARG A 232 -16.08 13.47 6.60
CA ARG A 232 -16.50 14.16 7.84
C ARG A 232 -17.04 13.19 8.88
N LEU A 233 -17.86 12.23 8.46
CA LEU A 233 -18.39 11.21 9.34
C LEU A 233 -17.28 10.33 9.93
N PHE A 234 -16.27 9.96 9.11
CA PHE A 234 -15.08 9.27 9.63
C PHE A 234 -14.33 10.10 10.68
N LEU A 235 -14.12 11.40 10.45
CA LEU A 235 -13.43 12.28 11.40
C LEU A 235 -14.20 12.47 12.69
N GLU A 236 -15.54 12.45 12.65
CA GLU A 236 -16.39 12.44 13.85
C GLU A 236 -16.21 11.16 14.66
N ILE A 237 -16.26 10.01 13.99
CA ILE A 237 -16.02 8.70 14.59
C ILE A 237 -14.61 8.63 15.19
N ALA A 238 -13.61 9.09 14.43
CA ALA A 238 -12.22 9.07 14.85
C ALA A 238 -11.97 9.91 16.10
N GLY A 239 -12.60 11.07 16.22
CA GLY A 239 -12.52 11.90 17.41
C GLY A 239 -13.19 11.26 18.64
N ASP A 240 -14.40 10.73 18.49
CA ASP A 240 -15.15 10.06 19.58
C ASP A 240 -14.42 8.81 20.09
N LEU A 241 -13.81 8.02 19.20
CA LEU A 241 -13.09 6.80 19.54
C LEU A 241 -11.59 7.03 19.82
N GLN A 242 -11.11 8.25 19.75
CA GLN A 242 -9.69 8.61 19.93
C GLN A 242 -8.75 7.78 19.04
N LEU A 243 -9.13 7.59 17.76
CA LEU A 243 -8.32 6.83 16.80
C LEU A 243 -6.97 7.48 16.49
N ASP A 244 -6.79 8.74 16.85
CA ASP A 244 -5.53 9.49 16.83
C ASP A 244 -4.52 9.04 17.91
N ARG A 245 -4.99 8.25 18.90
CA ARG A 245 -4.15 7.69 19.98
C ARG A 245 -4.00 6.17 19.89
N LEU A 246 -4.68 5.55 18.94
CA LEU A 246 -4.70 4.11 18.77
C LEU A 246 -3.70 3.65 17.70
N GLY A 247 -2.93 2.59 17.99
CA GLY A 247 -2.04 1.97 17.02
C GLY A 247 -0.82 2.82 16.66
N ARG A 248 -0.14 3.36 17.69
CA ARG A 248 1.07 4.15 17.50
C ARG A 248 2.18 3.27 16.93
N GLY A 249 2.58 3.54 15.67
CA GLY A 249 3.67 2.86 14.98
C GLY A 249 5.05 3.35 15.38
N GLY A 250 6.05 2.84 14.66
CA GLY A 250 7.44 3.28 14.78
C GLY A 250 7.66 4.72 14.29
N GLU A 251 8.92 5.16 14.28
CA GLU A 251 9.30 6.54 13.99
C GLU A 251 10.01 6.70 12.63
N ALA A 252 10.14 5.63 11.85
CA ALA A 252 10.78 5.65 10.54
C ALA A 252 9.77 5.24 9.44
N PHE A 253 9.73 6.04 8.36
CA PHE A 253 8.74 5.92 7.28
C PHE A 253 9.45 5.93 5.93
N LEU A 254 9.29 4.87 5.16
CA LEU A 254 9.95 4.67 3.88
C LEU A 254 9.00 4.92 2.71
N SER A 255 9.47 5.70 1.74
CA SER A 255 8.89 5.79 0.39
C SER A 255 9.99 5.66 -0.65
N TYR A 256 9.78 4.81 -1.66
CA TYR A 256 10.66 4.74 -2.83
C TYR A 256 10.44 5.90 -3.81
N GLY A 257 9.43 6.73 -3.54
CA GLY A 257 8.96 7.78 -4.44
C GLY A 257 8.10 7.23 -5.57
N CYS A 258 7.14 8.01 -6.02
CA CYS A 258 6.12 7.54 -6.94
C CYS A 258 5.89 8.49 -8.10
N TYR A 259 5.44 7.93 -9.22
CA TYR A 259 5.04 8.64 -10.41
C TYR A 259 6.15 9.51 -11.00
N PRO A 260 7.11 8.91 -11.72
CA PRO A 260 8.20 9.64 -12.37
C PRO A 260 7.64 10.68 -13.36
N LEU A 261 8.20 11.89 -13.29
CA LEU A 261 7.91 13.02 -14.16
C LEU A 261 9.05 13.21 -15.17
N GLU A 262 9.00 14.24 -15.99
CA GLU A 262 10.11 14.63 -16.85
C GLU A 262 11.32 15.03 -16.01
N ALA A 263 11.10 15.77 -14.94
CA ALA A 263 12.09 16.05 -13.92
C ALA A 263 11.56 15.61 -12.55
N GLY A 264 12.26 14.67 -11.91
CA GLY A 264 11.90 14.19 -10.58
C GLY A 264 10.72 13.22 -10.54
N ARG A 265 9.94 13.30 -9.47
CA ARG A 265 8.77 12.43 -9.17
C ARG A 265 7.67 13.26 -8.52
N LEU A 266 6.43 12.82 -8.65
CA LEU A 266 5.30 13.47 -8.00
C LEU A 266 5.36 13.37 -6.47
N PHE A 267 5.66 12.19 -5.95
CA PHE A 267 5.92 11.97 -4.53
C PHE A 267 7.39 11.62 -4.32
N ALA A 268 8.02 12.26 -3.34
CA ALA A 268 9.43 12.15 -3.05
C ALA A 268 9.83 10.73 -2.57
N ALA A 269 11.11 10.39 -2.81
CA ALA A 269 11.76 9.20 -2.25
C ALA A 269 12.57 9.57 -1.02
N GLY A 270 12.65 8.64 -0.06
CA GLY A 270 13.48 8.80 1.13
C GLY A 270 12.95 8.03 2.32
N VAL A 271 13.62 8.21 3.44
CA VAL A 271 13.17 7.75 4.76
C VAL A 271 12.99 8.96 5.66
N TRP A 272 11.77 9.20 6.10
CA TRP A 272 11.48 10.24 7.07
C TRP A 272 11.55 9.66 8.48
N THR A 273 12.29 10.33 9.36
CA THR A 273 12.36 10.01 10.78
C THR A 273 12.00 11.25 11.59
N GLY A 274 11.79 11.11 12.90
CA GLY A 274 11.58 12.27 13.77
C GLY A 274 12.71 13.32 13.73
N GLN A 275 13.86 12.94 13.16
CA GLN A 275 15.04 13.82 12.99
C GLN A 275 15.13 14.48 11.60
N GLY A 276 14.22 14.11 10.67
CA GLY A 276 14.17 14.67 9.32
C GLY A 276 14.19 13.64 8.21
N LEU A 277 14.27 14.13 6.97
CA LEU A 277 14.32 13.31 5.76
C LEU A 277 15.76 12.86 5.48
N GLN A 278 15.92 11.55 5.28
CA GLN A 278 17.18 10.92 4.86
C GLN A 278 17.02 10.38 3.44
N ALA A 279 18.10 10.40 2.66
CA ALA A 279 18.12 9.74 1.36
C ALA A 279 17.95 8.24 1.52
N PHE A 280 17.14 7.64 0.65
CA PHE A 280 17.02 6.19 0.59
C PHE A 280 18.10 5.61 -0.32
N ASP A 281 18.83 4.61 0.18
CA ASP A 281 19.68 3.73 -0.63
C ASP A 281 19.17 2.27 -0.48
N SER A 282 18.91 1.62 -1.60
CA SER A 282 18.51 0.21 -1.64
C SER A 282 19.63 -0.73 -1.17
N ALA A 283 20.89 -0.27 -1.20
CA ALA A 283 22.02 -1.01 -0.68
C ALA A 283 21.98 -1.19 0.86
N ASP A 284 21.21 -0.35 1.57
CA ASP A 284 21.01 -0.44 3.02
C ASP A 284 19.88 -1.40 3.43
N VAL A 285 19.15 -1.95 2.47
CA VAL A 285 18.07 -2.91 2.75
C VAL A 285 18.67 -4.28 3.05
N ARG A 286 18.20 -4.89 4.13
CA ARG A 286 18.53 -6.26 4.52
C ARG A 286 17.26 -7.01 4.90
N GLU A 287 17.18 -8.27 4.51
CA GLU A 287 16.11 -9.20 4.92
C GLU A 287 16.64 -10.15 5.98
N ASP A 288 16.02 -10.15 7.14
CA ASP A 288 16.26 -11.10 8.21
C ASP A 288 15.21 -12.24 8.13
N VAL A 289 15.65 -13.46 8.36
CA VAL A 289 14.79 -14.65 8.32
C VAL A 289 14.78 -15.41 9.66
N SER A 290 15.32 -14.82 10.74
CA SER A 290 15.50 -15.49 12.02
C SER A 290 14.20 -16.08 12.57
N HIS A 291 13.08 -15.36 12.44
CA HIS A 291 11.76 -15.78 12.89
C HIS A 291 10.80 -16.14 11.73
N ALA A 292 11.35 -16.31 10.53
CA ALA A 292 10.59 -16.75 9.37
C ALA A 292 10.95 -18.19 8.97
N TRP A 293 9.99 -18.94 8.41
CA TRP A 293 10.15 -20.35 8.01
C TRP A 293 11.02 -20.54 6.75
N TYR A 294 12.20 -19.91 6.76
CA TYR A 294 13.26 -20.10 5.75
C TYR A 294 14.54 -20.57 6.41
N ALA A 295 15.39 -21.25 5.64
CA ALA A 295 16.72 -21.65 6.08
C ALA A 295 17.49 -20.42 6.60
N GLN A 296 18.19 -20.60 7.74
CA GLN A 296 18.93 -19.53 8.36
C GLN A 296 20.13 -19.13 7.50
N ALA A 297 20.26 -17.84 7.22
CA ALA A 297 21.47 -17.25 6.70
C ALA A 297 22.42 -16.86 7.85
N GLU A 298 23.71 -16.76 7.58
CA GLU A 298 24.71 -16.33 8.57
C GLU A 298 24.45 -14.90 9.07
N ALA A 299 23.93 -14.05 8.18
CA ALA A 299 23.55 -12.67 8.48
C ALA A 299 22.36 -12.24 7.57
N PRO A 300 21.63 -11.17 7.94
CA PRO A 300 20.62 -10.58 7.07
C PRO A 300 21.18 -10.21 5.69
N GLN A 301 20.51 -10.63 4.63
CA GLN A 301 21.02 -10.52 3.26
C GLN A 301 20.42 -9.32 2.53
N ALA A 302 21.21 -8.69 1.65
CA ALA A 302 20.67 -7.74 0.69
C ALA A 302 19.75 -8.47 -0.32
N PRO A 303 18.62 -7.89 -0.74
CA PRO A 303 17.69 -8.58 -1.65
C PRO A 303 18.36 -9.07 -2.94
N ALA A 304 19.28 -8.30 -3.51
CA ALA A 304 20.01 -8.69 -4.74
C ALA A 304 20.87 -9.96 -4.55
N ALA A 305 21.34 -10.25 -3.34
CA ALA A 305 22.13 -11.42 -2.99
C ALA A 305 21.32 -12.47 -2.19
N GLY A 306 20.04 -12.19 -1.96
CA GLY A 306 19.15 -13.04 -1.16
C GLY A 306 18.82 -14.36 -1.85
N SER A 307 18.48 -15.34 -1.03
CA SER A 307 17.94 -16.63 -1.50
C SER A 307 16.74 -17.02 -0.65
N THR A 308 15.77 -17.67 -1.27
CA THR A 308 14.55 -18.14 -0.61
C THR A 308 14.55 -19.65 -0.56
N VAL A 309 14.86 -20.19 0.62
CA VAL A 309 14.90 -21.64 0.86
C VAL A 309 13.91 -21.96 1.99
N PRO A 310 12.71 -22.48 1.68
CA PRO A 310 11.68 -22.80 2.68
C PRO A 310 12.16 -23.85 3.68
N LEU A 311 11.83 -23.65 4.97
CA LEU A 311 12.09 -24.58 6.07
C LEU A 311 10.93 -24.50 7.08
N ALA A 312 9.88 -25.28 6.84
CA ALA A 312 8.64 -25.24 7.62
C ALA A 312 8.83 -25.64 9.10
N ASP A 313 9.79 -26.49 9.39
CA ASP A 313 10.05 -27.02 10.75
C ASP A 313 11.05 -26.16 11.54
N LYS A 314 11.33 -24.92 11.11
CA LYS A 314 12.29 -24.05 11.77
C LYS A 314 11.83 -23.67 13.16
N ALA A 315 12.58 -24.06 14.17
CA ALA A 315 12.32 -23.71 15.57
C ALA A 315 12.37 -22.19 15.80
N GLY A 316 11.39 -21.66 16.55
CA GLY A 316 11.29 -20.25 16.88
C GLY A 316 10.72 -19.35 15.76
N ALA A 317 10.49 -19.89 14.56
CA ALA A 317 9.80 -19.18 13.50
C ALA A 317 8.27 -19.21 13.74
N TYR A 318 7.59 -18.12 13.33
CA TYR A 318 6.14 -18.01 13.48
C TYR A 318 5.44 -17.36 12.28
N SER A 319 6.16 -17.13 11.19
CA SER A 319 5.61 -16.47 9.99
C SER A 319 6.36 -16.93 8.74
N TRP A 320 5.69 -16.92 7.58
CA TRP A 320 6.38 -17.01 6.28
C TRP A 320 6.89 -15.66 5.79
N CYS A 321 6.58 -14.56 6.48
CA CYS A 321 7.06 -13.22 6.11
C CYS A 321 8.52 -13.06 6.55
N LYS A 322 9.38 -12.61 5.63
CA LYS A 322 10.74 -12.15 5.96
C LYS A 322 10.67 -10.83 6.71
N ALA A 323 11.73 -10.45 7.39
CA ALA A 323 11.83 -9.20 8.13
C ALA A 323 12.79 -8.22 7.44
N PRO A 324 12.32 -7.42 6.46
CA PRO A 324 13.14 -6.39 5.86
C PRO A 324 13.42 -5.26 6.88
N ARG A 325 14.64 -4.73 6.81
CA ARG A 325 15.12 -3.60 7.60
C ARG A 325 15.90 -2.65 6.69
N TRP A 326 15.73 -1.35 6.90
CA TRP A 326 16.56 -0.34 6.26
C TRP A 326 17.58 0.20 7.26
N ALA A 327 18.88 0.08 6.95
CA ALA A 327 19.96 0.43 7.87
C ALA A 327 19.75 -0.13 9.30
N GLY A 328 19.27 -1.38 9.42
CA GLY A 328 18.96 -2.05 10.68
C GLY A 328 17.68 -1.55 11.39
N ARG A 329 16.88 -0.68 10.77
CA ARG A 329 15.66 -0.10 11.36
C ARG A 329 14.41 -0.73 10.78
N VAL A 330 13.39 -0.88 11.60
CA VAL A 330 12.02 -1.12 11.16
C VAL A 330 11.48 0.16 10.54
N VAL A 331 10.85 0.04 9.39
CA VAL A 331 10.19 1.17 8.70
C VAL A 331 8.73 0.84 8.43
N GLU A 332 7.86 1.85 8.54
CA GLU A 332 6.48 1.77 8.06
C GLU A 332 6.42 2.29 6.62
N THR A 333 5.64 1.63 5.76
CA THR A 333 5.38 2.07 4.37
C THR A 333 3.89 2.30 4.15
N GLY A 334 3.54 2.99 3.07
CA GLY A 334 2.15 3.27 2.71
C GLY A 334 1.89 4.74 2.42
N ALA A 335 0.62 5.10 2.27
CA ALA A 335 0.23 6.48 1.98
C ALA A 335 0.71 7.46 3.07
N LEU A 336 0.71 7.04 4.35
CA LEU A 336 1.24 7.84 5.44
C LEU A 336 2.74 8.13 5.23
N ALA A 337 3.53 7.11 4.94
CA ALA A 337 4.96 7.24 4.69
C ALA A 337 5.24 8.13 3.46
N ARG A 338 4.52 7.91 2.34
CA ARG A 338 4.67 8.74 1.14
C ARG A 338 4.41 10.23 1.43
N GLN A 339 3.34 10.53 2.16
CA GLN A 339 2.98 11.91 2.51
C GLN A 339 3.99 12.56 3.47
N LEU A 340 4.53 11.81 4.44
CA LEU A 340 5.56 12.30 5.36
C LEU A 340 6.86 12.60 4.63
N VAL A 341 7.32 11.67 3.77
CA VAL A 341 8.53 11.82 2.96
C VAL A 341 8.39 12.99 1.99
N ASP A 342 7.22 13.11 1.35
CA ASP A 342 6.89 14.21 0.42
C ASP A 342 6.71 15.57 1.09
N GLY A 343 6.66 15.60 2.42
CA GLY A 343 6.60 16.87 3.17
C GLY A 343 5.21 17.46 3.30
N GLN A 344 4.14 16.65 3.16
CA GLN A 344 2.78 17.15 3.24
C GLN A 344 2.48 17.71 4.67
N PRO A 345 2.14 19.02 4.79
CA PRO A 345 2.12 19.68 6.09
C PRO A 345 1.08 19.11 7.07
N LEU A 346 -0.16 18.83 6.61
CA LEU A 346 -1.20 18.27 7.47
C LEU A 346 -0.77 16.92 8.06
N VAL A 347 -0.20 16.03 7.22
CA VAL A 347 0.21 14.69 7.67
C VAL A 347 1.37 14.78 8.66
N ARG A 348 2.33 15.67 8.41
CA ARG A 348 3.40 15.95 9.37
C ARG A 348 2.87 16.48 10.70
N ALA A 349 1.88 17.40 10.67
CA ALA A 349 1.25 17.94 11.86
C ALA A 349 0.50 16.85 12.66
N LEU A 350 -0.25 15.96 11.99
CA LEU A 350 -0.95 14.84 12.64
C LEU A 350 0.03 13.89 13.33
N VAL A 351 1.13 13.54 12.66
CA VAL A 351 2.14 12.64 13.23
C VAL A 351 2.95 13.32 14.33
N ALA A 352 3.23 14.62 14.21
CA ALA A 352 3.90 15.36 15.27
C ALA A 352 3.07 15.42 16.56
N ALA A 353 1.74 15.47 16.46
CA ALA A 353 0.85 15.54 17.61
C ALA A 353 0.80 14.22 18.41
N HIS A 354 0.66 13.07 17.75
CA HIS A 354 0.37 11.79 18.43
C HIS A 354 1.16 10.58 17.87
N GLY A 355 2.13 10.78 17.00
CA GLY A 355 2.80 9.71 16.23
C GLY A 355 1.91 9.17 15.11
N ALA A 356 2.44 8.18 14.37
CA ALA A 356 1.64 7.44 13.40
C ALA A 356 0.56 6.62 14.13
N ASN A 357 -0.68 6.69 13.66
CA ASN A 357 -1.83 6.09 14.33
C ASN A 357 -2.93 5.72 13.33
N VAL A 358 -4.01 5.11 13.80
CA VAL A 358 -5.14 4.68 12.94
C VAL A 358 -5.71 5.85 12.14
N MET A 359 -5.98 6.99 12.78
CA MET A 359 -6.54 8.17 12.11
C MET A 359 -5.60 8.72 11.05
N SER A 360 -4.32 8.91 11.37
CA SER A 360 -3.34 9.48 10.44
C SER A 360 -3.12 8.61 9.20
N ARG A 361 -3.16 7.26 9.33
CA ARG A 361 -3.06 6.34 8.18
C ARG A 361 -4.24 6.47 7.24
N VAL A 362 -5.46 6.61 7.78
CA VAL A 362 -6.67 6.77 6.94
C VAL A 362 -6.72 8.16 6.30
N VAL A 363 -6.45 9.23 7.06
CA VAL A 363 -6.40 10.61 6.53
C VAL A 363 -5.38 10.71 5.40
N ALA A 364 -4.18 10.14 5.56
CA ALA A 364 -3.14 10.17 4.53
C ALA A 364 -3.59 9.48 3.22
N ARG A 365 -4.32 8.35 3.28
CA ARG A 365 -4.89 7.70 2.09
C ARG A 365 -5.90 8.58 1.37
N LEU A 366 -6.82 9.16 2.11
CA LEU A 366 -7.85 10.03 1.52
C LEU A 366 -7.25 11.32 0.96
N LEU A 367 -6.25 11.89 1.63
CA LEU A 367 -5.52 13.04 1.13
C LEU A 367 -4.75 12.70 -0.17
N GLU A 368 -4.18 11.49 -0.27
CA GLU A 368 -3.53 11.03 -1.50
C GLU A 368 -4.54 10.96 -2.66
N VAL A 369 -5.77 10.50 -2.41
CA VAL A 369 -6.85 10.51 -3.41
C VAL A 369 -7.13 11.92 -3.91
N ALA A 370 -7.25 12.89 -2.99
CA ALA A 370 -7.52 14.28 -3.34
C ALA A 370 -6.38 14.94 -4.12
N ARG A 371 -5.12 14.57 -3.84
CA ARG A 371 -3.93 15.11 -4.52
C ARG A 371 -3.68 14.47 -5.89
N LEU A 372 -3.93 13.17 -6.01
CA LEU A 372 -3.50 12.40 -7.17
C LEU A 372 -4.50 12.50 -8.35
N LEU A 373 -5.81 12.52 -8.10
CA LEU A 373 -6.78 12.55 -9.18
C LEU A 373 -6.68 13.81 -10.06
N PRO A 374 -6.49 15.04 -9.53
CA PRO A 374 -6.22 16.21 -10.37
C PRO A 374 -4.93 16.10 -11.20
N GLN A 375 -3.92 15.40 -10.67
CA GLN A 375 -2.70 15.12 -11.43
C GLN A 375 -2.95 14.10 -12.57
N MET A 376 -3.80 13.10 -12.34
CA MET A 376 -4.19 12.17 -13.42
C MET A 376 -4.92 12.88 -14.55
N GLU A 377 -5.76 13.86 -14.26
CA GLU A 377 -6.41 14.70 -15.29
C GLU A 377 -5.36 15.43 -16.14
N ARG A 378 -4.35 16.06 -15.49
CA ARG A 378 -3.24 16.72 -16.19
C ARG A 378 -2.43 15.73 -17.04
N TRP A 379 -2.14 14.54 -16.55
CA TRP A 379 -1.46 13.50 -17.32
C TRP A 379 -2.29 13.06 -18.54
N ALA A 380 -3.61 12.90 -18.40
CA ALA A 380 -4.48 12.58 -19.51
C ALA A 380 -4.46 13.68 -20.59
N GLU A 381 -4.37 14.96 -20.18
CA GLU A 381 -4.22 16.09 -21.12
C GLU A 381 -2.86 16.08 -21.83
N GLN A 382 -1.80 15.66 -21.18
CA GLN A 382 -0.44 15.62 -21.72
C GLN A 382 -0.21 14.47 -22.71
N LEU A 383 -1.01 13.40 -22.69
CA LEU A 383 -0.89 12.32 -23.66
C LEU A 383 -1.01 12.85 -25.10
N ALA A 384 -0.04 12.51 -25.94
CA ALA A 384 0.05 12.94 -27.34
C ALA A 384 -0.24 11.74 -28.26
N PRO A 385 -1.48 11.60 -28.82
CA PRO A 385 -1.80 10.53 -29.76
C PRO A 385 -0.88 10.60 -30.99
N GLY A 386 -0.36 9.43 -31.41
CA GLY A 386 0.57 9.34 -32.53
C GLY A 386 2.06 9.34 -32.15
N GLU A 387 2.39 9.81 -30.94
CA GLU A 387 3.75 9.74 -30.42
C GLU A 387 4.06 8.35 -29.81
N ALA A 388 5.36 8.04 -29.62
CA ALA A 388 5.80 6.75 -29.09
C ALA A 388 5.33 6.48 -27.65
N TYR A 389 4.86 5.27 -27.38
CA TYR A 389 4.50 4.76 -26.05
C TYR A 389 5.49 3.76 -25.48
N CYS A 390 6.33 3.19 -26.32
CA CYS A 390 7.28 2.16 -25.90
C CYS A 390 8.57 2.24 -26.75
N VAL A 391 9.69 1.94 -26.11
CA VAL A 391 10.96 1.61 -26.78
C VAL A 391 11.26 0.14 -26.57
N VAL A 392 11.97 -0.47 -27.52
CA VAL A 392 12.33 -1.89 -27.48
C VAL A 392 13.85 -2.00 -27.39
N GLY A 393 14.33 -2.97 -26.64
CA GLY A 393 15.76 -3.28 -26.51
C GLY A 393 15.97 -4.77 -26.25
N GLU A 394 17.21 -5.17 -26.22
CA GLU A 394 17.62 -6.56 -25.99
C GLU A 394 18.01 -6.74 -24.50
N MET A 395 17.64 -7.87 -23.92
CA MET A 395 18.06 -8.26 -22.57
C MET A 395 19.49 -8.78 -22.61
N PRO A 396 20.44 -8.17 -21.88
CA PRO A 396 21.79 -8.69 -21.77
C PRO A 396 21.80 -10.10 -21.15
N ARG A 397 22.78 -10.92 -21.58
CA ARG A 397 22.87 -12.30 -21.07
C ARG A 397 23.25 -12.38 -19.60
N ASP A 398 24.01 -11.41 -19.12
CA ASP A 398 24.43 -11.27 -17.73
C ASP A 398 24.21 -9.81 -17.31
N THR A 399 23.30 -9.60 -16.38
CA THR A 399 22.89 -8.26 -15.91
C THR A 399 22.16 -8.36 -14.60
N GLU A 400 21.97 -7.21 -13.98
CA GLU A 400 21.14 -7.03 -12.78
C GLU A 400 20.18 -5.86 -12.99
N GLY A 401 19.03 -5.93 -12.34
CA GLY A 401 18.02 -4.88 -12.42
C GLY A 401 17.23 -4.74 -11.14
N VAL A 402 16.85 -3.52 -10.84
CA VAL A 402 16.05 -3.18 -9.68
C VAL A 402 14.85 -2.34 -10.10
N GLY A 403 13.66 -2.74 -9.66
CA GLY A 403 12.43 -1.98 -9.85
C GLY A 403 11.84 -1.59 -8.50
N LEU A 404 11.77 -0.30 -8.23
CA LEU A 404 11.27 0.27 -6.98
C LEU A 404 10.08 1.16 -7.29
N VAL A 405 8.90 0.76 -6.84
CA VAL A 405 7.64 1.46 -7.07
C VAL A 405 6.83 1.59 -5.79
N GLU A 406 5.78 2.39 -5.84
CA GLU A 406 4.83 2.56 -4.74
C GLU A 406 3.47 1.98 -5.14
N ALA A 407 3.10 0.85 -4.55
CA ALA A 407 1.73 0.35 -4.58
C ALA A 407 0.83 1.19 -3.64
N ALA A 408 -0.48 1.01 -3.67
CA ALA A 408 -1.39 1.66 -2.73
C ALA A 408 -0.94 1.47 -1.27
N ARG A 409 -0.49 0.27 -0.93
CA ARG A 409 -0.04 -0.13 0.42
C ARG A 409 1.38 0.29 0.76
N GLY A 410 2.17 0.83 -0.20
CA GLY A 410 3.51 1.36 0.04
C GLY A 410 4.61 0.82 -0.86
N ALA A 411 5.82 0.81 -0.34
CA ALA A 411 7.06 0.50 -1.04
C ALA A 411 7.13 -0.96 -1.52
N LEU A 412 7.17 -1.16 -2.84
CA LEU A 412 7.31 -2.45 -3.52
C LEU A 412 8.61 -2.47 -4.31
N GLY A 413 9.48 -3.42 -3.99
CA GLY A 413 10.77 -3.59 -4.67
C GLY A 413 10.92 -4.98 -5.28
N HIS A 414 11.44 -5.03 -6.51
CA HIS A 414 11.83 -6.23 -7.22
C HIS A 414 13.31 -6.17 -7.56
N TRP A 415 14.07 -7.19 -7.24
CA TRP A 415 15.49 -7.35 -7.56
C TRP A 415 15.66 -8.57 -8.45
N LEU A 416 16.33 -8.38 -9.59
CA LEU A 416 16.52 -9.37 -10.62
C LEU A 416 18.01 -9.54 -10.94
N THR A 417 18.48 -10.78 -10.94
CA THR A 417 19.79 -11.13 -11.47
C THR A 417 19.61 -12.09 -12.65
N VAL A 418 20.17 -11.76 -13.80
CA VAL A 418 20.19 -12.60 -15.01
C VAL A 418 21.59 -13.14 -15.22
N ARG A 419 21.69 -14.45 -15.45
CA ARG A 419 22.95 -15.12 -15.84
C ARG A 419 22.68 -16.06 -17.00
N ARG A 420 23.50 -15.97 -18.04
CA ARG A 420 23.36 -16.77 -19.27
C ARG A 420 21.97 -16.63 -19.92
N GLY A 421 21.37 -15.45 -19.85
CA GLY A 421 20.04 -15.17 -20.41
C GLY A 421 18.87 -15.76 -19.64
N ARG A 422 19.08 -16.23 -18.40
CA ARG A 422 18.02 -16.77 -17.52
C ARG A 422 18.01 -16.05 -16.18
N ILE A 423 16.85 -15.98 -15.55
CA ILE A 423 16.73 -15.49 -14.18
C ILE A 423 17.53 -16.42 -13.26
N HIS A 424 18.59 -15.88 -12.66
CA HIS A 424 19.40 -16.57 -11.67
C HIS A 424 18.77 -16.42 -10.28
N SER A 425 18.41 -15.20 -9.91
CA SER A 425 17.63 -14.90 -8.70
C SER A 425 16.60 -13.83 -8.98
N TYR A 426 15.50 -13.89 -8.23
CA TYR A 426 14.46 -12.88 -8.22
C TYR A 426 14.00 -12.74 -6.78
N GLN A 427 14.06 -11.52 -6.23
CA GLN A 427 13.63 -11.25 -4.86
C GLN A 427 12.63 -10.10 -4.86
N ILE A 428 11.65 -10.19 -3.96
CA ILE A 428 10.55 -9.26 -3.87
C ILE A 428 10.38 -8.84 -2.42
N ILE A 429 10.28 -7.53 -2.18
CA ILE A 429 9.83 -7.00 -0.89
C ILE A 429 8.57 -6.18 -1.15
N ALA A 430 7.43 -6.72 -0.74
CA ALA A 430 6.14 -6.06 -0.88
C ALA A 430 5.88 -5.08 0.28
N PRO A 431 4.95 -4.12 0.12
CA PRO A 431 4.63 -3.17 1.20
C PRO A 431 4.21 -3.85 2.51
N THR A 432 3.40 -4.90 2.40
CA THR A 432 2.96 -5.63 3.59
C THR A 432 4.07 -6.49 4.19
N THR A 433 5.10 -6.88 3.42
CA THR A 433 6.32 -7.50 3.96
C THR A 433 7.05 -6.55 4.92
N TRP A 434 7.12 -5.25 4.62
CA TRP A 434 7.65 -4.24 5.54
C TRP A 434 6.78 -4.12 6.81
N ASN A 435 5.48 -3.90 6.62
CA ASN A 435 4.56 -3.55 7.70
C ASN A 435 4.19 -4.72 8.61
N PHE A 436 4.16 -5.94 8.08
CA PHE A 436 3.74 -7.18 8.77
C PHE A 436 4.92 -8.14 9.02
N SER A 437 6.14 -7.60 8.96
CA SER A 437 7.34 -8.38 9.23
C SER A 437 7.36 -8.92 10.66
N PRO A 438 7.89 -10.14 10.85
CA PRO A 438 8.19 -10.66 12.18
C PRO A 438 9.36 -9.91 12.82
N ARG A 439 9.70 -10.33 14.03
CA ARG A 439 10.93 -9.89 14.73
C ARG A 439 12.16 -10.27 13.93
N ASP A 440 13.20 -9.45 14.03
CA ASP A 440 14.53 -9.77 13.52
C ASP A 440 15.37 -10.53 14.55
N ALA A 441 16.61 -10.85 14.20
CA ALA A 441 17.56 -11.55 15.07
C ALA A 441 17.85 -10.81 16.40
N GLN A 442 17.67 -9.49 16.45
CA GLN A 442 17.82 -8.68 17.65
C GLN A 442 16.54 -8.64 18.48
N GLY A 443 15.46 -9.32 18.04
CA GLY A 443 14.17 -9.32 18.70
C GLY A 443 13.36 -8.03 18.47
N GLN A 444 13.76 -7.16 17.52
CA GLN A 444 13.06 -5.93 17.21
C GLN A 444 11.74 -6.26 16.48
N PRO A 445 10.57 -5.92 17.06
CA PRO A 445 9.27 -6.24 16.47
C PRO A 445 9.02 -5.44 15.19
N GLY A 446 8.29 -6.03 14.23
CA GLY A 446 7.86 -5.37 13.00
C GLY A 446 6.91 -4.19 13.23
N ALA A 447 6.63 -3.41 12.18
CA ALA A 447 5.86 -2.16 12.32
C ALA A 447 4.45 -2.38 12.91
N LEU A 448 3.71 -3.38 12.45
CA LEU A 448 2.40 -3.72 13.04
C LEU A 448 2.55 -4.26 14.47
N GLU A 449 3.53 -5.12 14.73
CA GLU A 449 3.76 -5.65 16.07
C GLU A 449 4.03 -4.52 17.08
N GLN A 450 4.80 -3.48 16.68
CA GLN A 450 5.01 -2.28 17.49
C GLN A 450 3.72 -1.50 17.70
N ALA A 451 2.91 -1.32 16.66
CA ALA A 451 1.67 -0.54 16.71
C ALA A 451 0.60 -1.17 17.60
N LEU A 452 0.68 -2.47 17.86
CA LEU A 452 -0.25 -3.21 18.72
C LEU A 452 0.08 -3.09 20.22
N VAL A 453 1.34 -2.82 20.57
CA VAL A 453 1.77 -2.72 21.97
C VAL A 453 1.03 -1.59 22.68
N GLY A 454 0.57 -1.87 23.91
CA GLY A 454 -0.20 -0.95 24.75
C GLY A 454 -1.71 -0.91 24.44
N THR A 455 -2.17 -1.62 23.41
CA THR A 455 -3.61 -1.71 23.09
C THR A 455 -4.35 -2.44 24.21
N LEU A 456 -5.42 -1.82 24.72
CA LEU A 456 -6.27 -2.41 25.75
C LEU A 456 -7.13 -3.52 25.17
N VAL A 457 -7.22 -4.63 25.89
CA VAL A 457 -8.03 -5.81 25.56
C VAL A 457 -8.81 -6.21 26.80
N GLU A 458 -10.14 -6.27 26.68
CA GLU A 458 -10.99 -6.71 27.77
C GLU A 458 -10.79 -8.19 28.08
N ALA A 459 -10.97 -8.57 29.34
CA ALA A 459 -10.83 -9.97 29.75
C ALA A 459 -11.88 -10.85 29.05
N GLY A 460 -11.40 -11.90 28.34
CA GLY A 460 -12.26 -12.81 27.59
C GLY A 460 -12.64 -12.33 26.19
N ASP A 461 -12.15 -11.17 25.73
CA ASP A 461 -12.36 -10.72 24.35
C ASP A 461 -11.37 -11.43 23.41
N GLU A 462 -11.87 -12.38 22.62
CA GLU A 462 -11.10 -13.13 21.62
C GLU A 462 -10.96 -12.37 20.28
N SER A 463 -11.67 -11.26 20.11
CA SER A 463 -11.69 -10.49 18.84
C SER A 463 -11.70 -8.97 19.08
N PRO A 464 -10.68 -8.42 19.75
CA PRO A 464 -10.66 -7.04 20.22
C PRO A 464 -10.82 -6.04 19.07
N LEU A 465 -11.81 -5.16 19.15
CA LEU A 465 -12.09 -4.17 18.09
C LEU A 465 -10.93 -3.21 17.88
N ALA A 466 -10.27 -2.78 18.95
CA ALA A 466 -9.11 -1.90 18.86
C ALA A 466 -7.97 -2.53 18.05
N VAL A 467 -7.69 -3.82 18.28
CA VAL A 467 -6.71 -4.59 17.50
C VAL A 467 -7.11 -4.64 16.02
N GLN A 468 -8.39 -4.89 15.74
CA GLN A 468 -8.89 -4.95 14.37
C GLN A 468 -8.78 -3.60 13.66
N HIS A 469 -9.04 -2.48 14.33
CA HIS A 469 -8.87 -1.12 13.77
C HIS A 469 -7.40 -0.84 13.44
N ILE A 470 -6.48 -1.22 14.33
CA ILE A 470 -5.05 -1.07 14.09
C ILE A 470 -4.65 -1.85 12.84
N VAL A 471 -4.94 -3.15 12.79
CA VAL A 471 -4.59 -4.03 11.67
C VAL A 471 -5.12 -3.48 10.34
N ARG A 472 -6.43 -3.15 10.28
CA ARG A 472 -7.03 -2.65 9.04
C ARG A 472 -6.56 -1.25 8.66
N SER A 473 -6.06 -0.44 9.61
CA SER A 473 -5.48 0.86 9.28
C SER A 473 -4.20 0.74 8.43
N PHE A 474 -3.48 -0.37 8.52
CA PHE A 474 -2.32 -0.66 7.67
C PHE A 474 -2.70 -1.17 6.28
N ASP A 475 -3.95 -1.63 6.07
CA ASP A 475 -4.43 -2.20 4.81
C ASP A 475 -3.60 -3.41 4.36
N PRO A 476 -3.62 -4.55 5.10
CA PRO A 476 -2.77 -5.68 4.78
C PRO A 476 -3.17 -6.41 3.48
N CYS A 477 -2.17 -6.82 2.71
CA CYS A 477 -2.29 -7.75 1.60
C CYS A 477 -1.39 -8.96 1.88
N MET A 478 -1.95 -9.97 2.53
CA MET A 478 -1.16 -11.13 2.98
C MET A 478 -0.68 -11.98 1.81
N VAL A 479 -1.42 -12.02 0.70
CA VAL A 479 -0.98 -12.69 -0.54
C VAL A 479 0.24 -12.01 -1.18
N CYS A 480 0.49 -10.72 -0.89
CA CYS A 480 1.72 -10.03 -1.32
C CYS A 480 2.86 -10.20 -0.32
N THR A 481 2.53 -10.40 0.95
CA THR A 481 3.49 -10.46 2.06
C THR A 481 4.43 -11.64 1.91
N VAL A 482 3.86 -12.76 1.48
CA VAL A 482 4.59 -14.01 1.19
C VAL A 482 4.24 -14.45 -0.22
N HIS A 483 5.15 -14.26 -1.10
CA HIS A 483 5.01 -14.50 -2.54
C HIS A 483 5.84 -15.67 -3.02
#